data_5767dbfdc956e1ce5ff2bed245bbd36f
#
_entry.id   5767dbfdc956e1ce5ff2bed245bbd36f
#
_cell.length_a   1.000
_cell.length_b   1.000
_cell.length_c   1.000
_cell.angle_alpha   90.00
_cell.angle_beta   90.00
_cell.angle_gamma   90.00
#
_symmetry.space_group_name_H-M   'P 1'
#
loop_
_entity.id
_entity.type
_entity.pdbx_description
1 polymer ?
#
loop_
_entity_poly.entity_id
_entity_poly.type
_entity_poly.pdbx_seq_one_letter_code
_entity_poly.pdbx_strand_id
1 'polypeptide(L)'
;EIMPSLVGSEMCIRDRCGKNGRMKMMGYKLVIAEKPSVAQSLAAVIGATVRKDGYLEGNGWRVSWCVGHLAGLADADVYNPDYAKWRYDDLPILPEHWQMVVGKDKKKQFAVLKQLMNAPDVTEVVNACDAGREGELIFRSVYELAGCSKPMKRLWISSMEDSAIREGFANLRPGSEYDGLHQAALCRAKADWLVGINATRLFSVLYHRTLNIGRVMSPTLALIVQREAEIDTFKPVPFYTVVLELTDFSVSGERMADKDAAEQQKAACQGAAATVKKVERRDKSEKPPVLYDLTTLQRDANRLLGYTAQQTLDYLQNLYEKKLCTYPRTDSRYLTSDMAEGLPVLVNLVANAIPFRKGIAISCDAAQVINDKKVTDHHAVIPTRNLQGADLSGLPVGEKAVLELVSQRLLCAVAEPHTYSETAVTVECAGAEFTAKGKTVKRLGWRALDAAYHSALKNAEPDKETEDKSLPELTEGQSLSLSGATVKEGKTSPPKHFTEDTLLSAMETAGKEDMPE
;
A
#
# COMPACT_ATOMS: atom_id res chain seq x y z
N GLU A 1 45.35 38.96 -60.39
CA GLU A 1 44.94 40.31 -60.89
C GLU A 1 43.63 40.73 -60.21
N ILE A 2 43.76 41.77 -59.37
CA ILE A 2 42.88 42.94 -59.27
C ILE A 2 41.53 42.73 -58.59
N MET A 3 41.47 43.13 -57.33
CA MET A 3 40.31 43.81 -56.76
C MET A 3 39.89 45.07 -57.52
N PRO A 4 38.62 45.52 -57.47
CA PRO A 4 38.30 46.54 -56.46
C PRO A 4 36.91 46.41 -55.77
N SER A 5 36.90 46.78 -54.50
CA SER A 5 36.00 47.60 -53.69
C SER A 5 34.80 48.29 -54.36
N LEU A 6 33.67 48.36 -53.70
CA LEU A 6 32.67 49.43 -53.61
C LEU A 6 31.63 49.01 -52.53
N VAL A 7 31.63 49.55 -51.33
CA VAL A 7 31.01 50.77 -50.80
C VAL A 7 29.54 50.97 -51.24
N GLY A 8 28.65 50.80 -50.20
CA GLY A 8 27.53 51.68 -49.96
C GLY A 8 26.24 51.43 -50.74
N SER A 9 25.22 50.96 -50.05
CA SER A 9 23.92 51.63 -50.12
C SER A 9 23.07 51.24 -48.88
N GLU A 10 22.94 52.23 -48.05
CA GLU A 10 21.82 52.27 -47.08
C GLU A 10 20.52 52.20 -47.87
N MET A 11 19.71 51.17 -47.63
CA MET A 11 18.37 51.16 -48.18
C MET A 11 17.42 51.24 -46.99
N CYS A 12 16.91 52.45 -46.78
CA CYS A 12 15.79 52.78 -45.91
C CYS A 12 14.62 51.80 -46.14
N ILE A 13 14.29 51.02 -45.16
CA ILE A 13 12.97 50.41 -45.06
C ILE A 13 12.11 51.32 -44.18
N ARG A 14 11.54 52.34 -44.82
CA ARG A 14 10.36 53.04 -44.36
C ARG A 14 9.16 52.47 -45.10
N ASP A 15 8.09 52.24 -44.32
CA ASP A 15 6.70 52.06 -44.74
C ASP A 15 6.26 50.73 -45.38
N ARG A 16 5.98 49.76 -44.51
CA ARG A 16 4.65 49.11 -44.58
C ARG A 16 4.09 48.92 -43.17
N CYS A 17 3.55 49.98 -42.61
CA CYS A 17 2.54 49.90 -41.59
C CYS A 17 1.26 49.42 -42.26
N GLY A 18 1.01 48.10 -42.22
CA GLY A 18 -0.17 47.40 -42.72
C GLY A 18 -0.80 46.59 -41.63
N LYS A 19 -1.73 47.21 -40.96
CA LYS A 19 -2.92 46.65 -40.27
C LYS A 19 -2.84 45.25 -39.65
N ASN A 20 -2.96 45.22 -38.30
CA ASN A 20 -3.55 44.13 -37.52
C ASN A 20 -2.92 42.74 -37.63
N GLY A 21 -1.66 42.60 -37.29
CA GLY A 21 -1.18 41.38 -36.66
C GLY A 21 -1.39 41.47 -35.17
N ARG A 22 -2.58 41.10 -34.65
CA ARG A 22 -2.68 40.63 -33.29
C ARG A 22 -1.66 39.49 -33.19
N MET A 23 -0.50 39.76 -32.60
CA MET A 23 0.34 38.69 -32.05
C MET A 23 -0.61 37.85 -31.21
N LYS A 24 -0.94 36.65 -31.67
CA LYS A 24 -1.66 35.66 -30.91
C LYS A 24 -0.76 35.42 -29.71
N MET A 25 -1.02 36.11 -28.59
CA MET A 25 -0.35 35.80 -27.32
C MET A 25 -0.59 34.32 -27.11
N MET A 26 0.45 33.51 -27.27
CA MET A 26 0.36 32.10 -26.94
C MET A 26 0.01 32.04 -25.45
N GLY A 27 -1.22 31.64 -25.16
CA GLY A 27 -1.71 31.58 -23.79
C GLY A 27 -0.96 30.49 -23.03
N TYR A 28 -0.78 30.71 -21.75
CA TYR A 28 -0.20 29.71 -20.84
C TYR A 28 -1.23 28.64 -20.48
N LYS A 29 -0.75 27.42 -20.29
CA LYS A 29 -1.46 26.35 -19.61
C LYS A 29 -0.97 26.30 -18.18
N LEU A 30 -1.89 26.29 -17.22
CA LEU A 30 -1.58 26.26 -15.78
C LEU A 30 -1.68 24.84 -15.25
N VAL A 31 -0.60 24.31 -14.73
CA VAL A 31 -0.54 23.00 -14.06
C VAL A 31 -0.52 23.21 -12.55
N ILE A 32 -1.36 22.49 -11.82
CA ILE A 32 -1.40 22.54 -10.35
C ILE A 32 -1.16 21.14 -9.80
N ALA A 33 -0.03 20.98 -9.12
CA ALA A 33 0.36 19.77 -8.42
C ALA A 33 -0.08 19.81 -6.95
N GLU A 34 -0.07 18.67 -6.28
CA GLU A 34 -0.42 18.56 -4.86
C GLU A 34 0.66 19.15 -3.95
N LYS A 35 1.95 18.97 -4.34
CA LYS A 35 3.13 19.36 -3.53
C LYS A 35 4.17 20.10 -4.37
N PRO A 36 5.02 20.93 -3.71
CA PRO A 36 6.10 21.62 -4.41
C PRO A 36 7.10 20.69 -5.12
N SER A 37 7.46 19.57 -4.51
CA SER A 37 8.39 18.57 -5.07
C SER A 37 7.87 17.98 -6.37
N VAL A 38 6.60 17.60 -6.40
CA VAL A 38 5.91 17.09 -7.60
C VAL A 38 5.86 18.17 -8.68
N ALA A 39 5.49 19.39 -8.32
CA ALA A 39 5.47 20.53 -9.26
C ALA A 39 6.82 20.75 -9.92
N GLN A 40 7.92 20.70 -9.17
CA GLN A 40 9.27 20.86 -9.69
C GLN A 40 9.64 19.73 -10.68
N SER A 41 9.29 18.48 -10.36
CA SER A 41 9.53 17.33 -11.23
C SER A 41 8.75 17.45 -12.54
N LEU A 42 7.48 17.81 -12.49
CA LEU A 42 6.66 18.05 -13.69
C LEU A 42 7.21 19.22 -14.52
N ALA A 43 7.52 20.34 -13.88
CA ALA A 43 8.02 21.54 -14.53
C ALA A 43 9.35 21.29 -15.26
N ALA A 44 10.27 20.53 -14.68
CA ALA A 44 11.52 20.15 -15.30
C ALA A 44 11.31 19.38 -16.61
N VAL A 45 10.36 18.45 -16.64
CA VAL A 45 10.09 17.61 -17.81
C VAL A 45 9.42 18.38 -18.96
N ILE A 46 8.50 19.32 -18.62
CA ILE A 46 7.78 20.12 -19.64
C ILE A 46 8.49 21.43 -20.00
N GLY A 47 9.64 21.73 -19.38
CA GLY A 47 10.46 22.89 -19.69
C GLY A 47 10.00 24.21 -19.03
N ALA A 48 9.23 24.15 -17.94
CA ALA A 48 8.83 25.32 -17.16
C ALA A 48 9.86 25.59 -16.04
N THR A 49 11.05 26.07 -16.38
CA THR A 49 12.20 26.11 -15.48
C THR A 49 12.44 27.46 -14.80
N VAL A 50 11.78 28.54 -15.24
CA VAL A 50 11.96 29.89 -14.68
C VAL A 50 11.17 30.01 -13.36
N ARG A 51 11.88 30.18 -12.24
CA ARG A 51 11.27 30.28 -10.92
C ARG A 51 10.67 31.68 -10.68
N LYS A 52 9.44 31.67 -10.20
CA LYS A 52 8.68 32.86 -9.76
C LYS A 52 8.22 32.67 -8.32
N ASP A 53 7.58 33.69 -7.72
CA ASP A 53 7.01 33.55 -6.37
C ASP A 53 5.75 32.68 -6.44
N GLY A 54 5.86 31.46 -5.89
CA GLY A 54 4.79 30.49 -5.81
C GLY A 54 4.51 29.66 -7.07
N TYR A 55 5.31 29.78 -8.15
CA TYR A 55 5.19 28.98 -9.37
C TYR A 55 6.47 28.93 -10.21
N LEU A 56 6.47 28.06 -11.22
CA LEU A 56 7.50 27.93 -12.24
C LEU A 56 6.90 28.26 -13.61
N GLU A 57 7.66 28.86 -14.51
CA GLU A 57 7.16 29.29 -15.83
C GLU A 57 8.15 28.95 -16.95
N GLY A 58 7.66 28.61 -18.11
CA GLY A 58 8.45 28.35 -19.31
C GLY A 58 7.72 27.49 -20.33
N ASN A 59 8.14 27.54 -21.57
CA ASN A 59 7.64 26.72 -22.67
C ASN A 59 6.10 26.71 -22.83
N GLY A 60 5.44 27.86 -22.55
CA GLY A 60 3.97 27.96 -22.60
C GLY A 60 3.25 27.35 -21.39
N TRP A 61 3.96 26.95 -20.36
CA TRP A 61 3.44 26.37 -19.14
C TRP A 61 3.72 27.25 -17.92
N ARG A 62 2.77 27.28 -16.99
CA ARG A 62 2.96 27.69 -15.59
C ARG A 62 2.68 26.50 -14.71
N VAL A 63 3.55 26.21 -13.76
CA VAL A 63 3.40 25.10 -12.82
C VAL A 63 3.42 25.63 -11.42
N SER A 64 2.31 25.46 -10.71
CA SER A 64 2.18 25.81 -9.31
C SER A 64 1.74 24.59 -8.50
N TRP A 65 1.49 24.77 -7.21
CA TRP A 65 1.21 23.64 -6.30
C TRP A 65 0.28 24.03 -5.18
N CYS A 66 -0.44 23.04 -4.67
CA CYS A 66 -1.04 23.06 -3.35
C CYS A 66 0.00 22.73 -2.27
N VAL A 67 -0.37 22.80 -1.01
CA VAL A 67 0.40 22.29 0.13
C VAL A 67 -0.50 21.29 0.87
N GLY A 68 -0.86 20.21 0.18
CA GLY A 68 -1.97 19.34 0.56
C GLY A 68 -3.30 20.08 0.49
N HIS A 69 -4.23 19.78 1.39
CA HIS A 69 -5.52 20.47 1.47
C HIS A 69 -5.37 21.95 1.82
N LEU A 70 -5.51 22.85 0.85
CA LEU A 70 -5.53 24.31 1.08
C LEU A 70 -6.89 24.78 1.63
N ALA A 71 -7.94 24.06 1.26
CA ALA A 71 -9.31 24.33 1.65
C ALA A 71 -9.94 23.07 2.24
N GLY A 72 -10.93 23.25 3.09
CA GLY A 72 -11.72 22.19 3.71
C GLY A 72 -13.12 22.67 4.04
N LEU A 73 -14.00 21.76 4.45
CA LEU A 73 -15.32 22.11 4.94
C LEU A 73 -15.20 23.02 6.15
N ALA A 74 -16.08 24.03 6.21
CA ALA A 74 -16.10 24.99 7.30
C ALA A 74 -16.44 24.33 8.64
N ASP A 75 -15.89 24.87 9.75
CA ASP A 75 -16.29 24.48 11.09
C ASP A 75 -17.75 24.91 11.39
N ALA A 76 -18.34 24.29 12.40
CA ALA A 76 -19.75 24.50 12.72
C ALA A 76 -20.11 25.96 13.05
N ASP A 77 -19.20 26.70 13.70
CA ASP A 77 -19.36 28.11 14.07
C ASP A 77 -19.41 29.07 12.87
N VAL A 78 -18.95 28.64 11.70
CA VAL A 78 -19.10 29.41 10.45
C VAL A 78 -20.55 29.41 9.97
N TYR A 79 -21.29 28.32 10.23
CA TYR A 79 -22.71 28.22 9.86
C TYR A 79 -23.61 28.98 10.85
N ASN A 80 -23.29 28.90 12.13
CA ASN A 80 -23.97 29.66 13.18
C ASN A 80 -22.94 29.95 14.32
N PRO A 81 -22.68 31.24 14.66
CA PRO A 81 -21.76 31.60 15.74
C PRO A 81 -22.08 30.99 17.10
N ASP A 82 -23.36 30.67 17.36
CA ASP A 82 -23.77 30.01 18.61
C ASP A 82 -23.17 28.61 18.75
N TYR A 83 -22.86 27.94 17.64
CA TYR A 83 -22.21 26.63 17.62
C TYR A 83 -20.72 26.67 18.09
N ALA A 84 -20.18 27.84 18.37
CA ALA A 84 -18.88 27.94 19.04
C ALA A 84 -18.89 27.31 20.45
N LYS A 85 -20.05 27.33 21.12
CA LYS A 85 -20.27 26.60 22.37
C LYS A 85 -20.97 25.29 22.10
N TRP A 86 -20.43 24.21 22.67
CA TRP A 86 -21.00 22.89 22.49
C TRP A 86 -22.15 22.68 23.46
N ARG A 87 -23.35 22.53 22.96
CA ARG A 87 -24.59 22.30 23.72
C ARG A 87 -25.34 21.11 23.14
N TYR A 88 -26.03 20.38 23.98
CA TYR A 88 -26.84 19.23 23.58
C TYR A 88 -27.99 19.65 22.64
N ASP A 89 -28.66 20.76 22.97
CA ASP A 89 -29.84 21.25 22.24
C ASP A 89 -29.52 21.75 20.83
N ASP A 90 -28.26 21.98 20.51
CA ASP A 90 -27.82 22.39 19.16
C ASP A 90 -27.66 21.19 18.21
N LEU A 91 -27.81 19.96 18.68
CA LEU A 91 -27.56 18.75 17.90
C LEU A 91 -28.86 18.13 17.36
N PRO A 92 -28.86 17.55 16.15
CA PRO A 92 -27.72 17.45 15.22
C PRO A 92 -27.50 18.73 14.39
N ILE A 93 -26.23 19.09 14.15
CA ILE A 93 -25.87 20.17 13.23
C ILE A 93 -25.84 19.59 11.81
N LEU A 94 -26.76 20.05 10.98
CA LEU A 94 -26.95 19.59 9.59
C LEU A 94 -26.94 20.81 8.65
N PRO A 95 -25.79 21.14 8.03
CA PRO A 95 -25.72 22.27 7.10
C PRO A 95 -26.60 22.04 5.86
N GLU A 96 -27.50 22.95 5.56
CA GLU A 96 -28.29 22.95 4.31
C GLU A 96 -27.39 23.27 3.11
N HIS A 97 -26.47 24.23 3.29
CA HIS A 97 -25.51 24.66 2.28
C HIS A 97 -24.08 24.50 2.79
N TRP A 98 -23.32 23.61 2.16
CA TRP A 98 -21.94 23.35 2.54
C TRP A 98 -21.03 24.50 2.12
N GLN A 99 -20.17 24.93 3.03
CA GLN A 99 -19.18 25.97 2.79
C GLN A 99 -17.78 25.38 2.87
N MET A 100 -16.94 25.79 1.91
CA MET A 100 -15.51 25.51 1.92
C MET A 100 -14.75 26.75 2.40
N VAL A 101 -13.73 26.56 3.21
CA VAL A 101 -12.89 27.65 3.73
C VAL A 101 -11.41 27.36 3.52
N VAL A 102 -10.65 28.42 3.27
CA VAL A 102 -9.18 28.32 3.15
C VAL A 102 -8.54 28.30 4.53
N GLY A 103 -7.63 27.35 4.78
CA GLY A 103 -6.88 27.27 6.02
C GLY A 103 -6.13 28.57 6.34
N LYS A 104 -6.09 28.96 7.62
CA LYS A 104 -5.54 30.26 8.07
C LYS A 104 -4.08 30.45 7.64
N ASP A 105 -3.27 29.42 7.75
CA ASP A 105 -1.85 29.35 7.39
C ASP A 105 -1.59 29.19 5.88
N LYS A 106 -2.63 28.89 5.09
CA LYS A 106 -2.52 28.54 3.67
C LYS A 106 -2.99 29.67 2.72
N LYS A 107 -3.44 30.79 3.26
CA LYS A 107 -3.98 31.91 2.51
C LYS A 107 -3.02 32.49 1.47
N LYS A 108 -1.71 32.53 1.78
CA LYS A 108 -0.68 33.07 0.85
C LYS A 108 -0.65 32.23 -0.43
N GLN A 109 -0.52 30.91 -0.33
CA GLN A 109 -0.46 30.02 -1.50
C GLN A 109 -1.78 29.99 -2.26
N PHE A 110 -2.92 30.00 -1.55
CA PHE A 110 -4.23 30.11 -2.18
C PHE A 110 -4.37 31.41 -3.02
N ALA A 111 -3.88 32.54 -2.52
CA ALA A 111 -3.91 33.81 -3.26
C ALA A 111 -3.11 33.72 -4.57
N VAL A 112 -1.93 33.07 -4.56
CA VAL A 112 -1.13 32.82 -5.76
C VAL A 112 -1.93 31.98 -6.77
N LEU A 113 -2.51 30.86 -6.32
CA LEU A 113 -3.29 29.98 -7.19
C LEU A 113 -4.52 30.69 -7.77
N LYS A 114 -5.24 31.47 -6.95
CA LYS A 114 -6.39 32.25 -7.39
C LYS A 114 -6.00 33.27 -8.47
N GLN A 115 -4.88 33.97 -8.29
CA GLN A 115 -4.37 34.91 -9.27
C GLN A 115 -4.00 34.20 -10.59
N LEU A 116 -3.26 33.07 -10.52
CA LEU A 116 -2.84 32.32 -11.70
C LEU A 116 -4.04 31.73 -12.45
N MET A 117 -4.99 31.11 -11.75
CA MET A 117 -6.18 30.53 -12.36
C MET A 117 -7.03 31.54 -13.11
N ASN A 118 -7.08 32.79 -12.63
CA ASN A 118 -7.87 33.86 -13.24
C ASN A 118 -7.07 34.79 -14.15
N ALA A 119 -5.77 34.55 -14.32
CA ALA A 119 -4.91 35.35 -15.20
C ALA A 119 -5.43 35.30 -16.65
N PRO A 120 -5.55 36.46 -17.34
CA PRO A 120 -6.18 36.53 -18.69
C PRO A 120 -5.38 35.77 -19.76
N ASP A 121 -4.08 35.59 -19.55
CA ASP A 121 -3.17 34.87 -20.43
C ASP A 121 -3.13 33.34 -20.16
N VAL A 122 -3.80 32.84 -19.13
CA VAL A 122 -3.99 31.39 -18.90
C VAL A 122 -5.24 30.91 -19.63
N THR A 123 -5.11 29.90 -20.48
CA THR A 123 -6.19 29.40 -21.35
C THR A 123 -6.88 28.14 -20.81
N GLU A 124 -6.14 27.29 -20.10
CA GLU A 124 -6.67 26.07 -19.48
C GLU A 124 -5.92 25.75 -18.19
N VAL A 125 -6.54 24.99 -17.30
CA VAL A 125 -5.96 24.54 -16.03
C VAL A 125 -5.85 23.02 -16.03
N VAL A 126 -4.68 22.50 -15.67
CA VAL A 126 -4.43 21.05 -15.57
C VAL A 126 -4.34 20.66 -14.10
N ASN A 127 -5.25 19.80 -13.68
CA ASN A 127 -5.16 19.13 -12.39
C ASN A 127 -4.06 18.07 -12.47
N ALA A 128 -2.95 18.29 -11.78
CA ALA A 128 -1.82 17.39 -11.64
C ALA A 128 -1.56 17.02 -10.16
N CYS A 129 -2.60 17.15 -9.31
CA CYS A 129 -2.58 16.53 -7.99
C CYS A 129 -2.55 15.01 -8.12
N ASP A 130 -2.19 14.32 -7.04
CA ASP A 130 -2.09 12.87 -7.02
C ASP A 130 -3.34 12.22 -7.66
N ALA A 131 -3.13 11.19 -8.45
CA ALA A 131 -4.21 10.51 -9.15
C ALA A 131 -5.04 9.69 -8.16
N GLY A 132 -6.20 10.21 -7.78
CA GLY A 132 -7.08 9.61 -6.78
C GLY A 132 -8.13 10.59 -6.25
N ARG A 133 -9.01 10.10 -5.39
CA ARG A 133 -10.11 10.89 -4.78
C ARG A 133 -9.63 12.12 -4.04
N GLU A 134 -8.55 11.99 -3.27
CA GLU A 134 -8.01 13.10 -2.48
C GLU A 134 -7.43 14.20 -3.38
N GLY A 135 -6.66 13.83 -4.43
CA GLY A 135 -6.13 14.80 -5.38
C GLY A 135 -7.23 15.55 -6.15
N GLU A 136 -8.35 14.88 -6.47
CA GLU A 136 -9.53 15.55 -7.04
C GLU A 136 -10.14 16.54 -6.03
N LEU A 137 -10.31 16.14 -4.78
CA LEU A 137 -10.87 17.01 -3.74
C LEU A 137 -9.98 18.23 -3.50
N ILE A 138 -8.67 18.05 -3.38
CA ILE A 138 -7.69 19.12 -3.16
C ILE A 138 -7.77 20.15 -4.29
N PHE A 139 -7.69 19.69 -5.54
CA PHE A 139 -7.70 20.58 -6.69
C PHE A 139 -9.05 21.28 -6.88
N ARG A 140 -10.16 20.52 -6.88
CA ARG A 140 -11.51 21.06 -7.14
C ARG A 140 -11.91 22.07 -6.09
N SER A 141 -11.61 21.83 -4.82
CA SER A 141 -11.88 22.81 -3.75
C SER A 141 -11.18 24.14 -3.99
N VAL A 142 -9.94 24.12 -4.47
CA VAL A 142 -9.19 25.34 -4.82
C VAL A 142 -9.74 25.99 -6.08
N TYR A 143 -10.07 25.22 -7.10
CA TYR A 143 -10.62 25.69 -8.37
C TYR A 143 -11.96 26.42 -8.17
N GLU A 144 -12.87 25.83 -7.39
CA GLU A 144 -14.17 26.41 -7.06
C GLU A 144 -14.05 27.67 -6.21
N LEU A 145 -13.24 27.63 -5.13
CA LEU A 145 -13.03 28.81 -4.27
C LEU A 145 -12.28 29.95 -4.96
N ALA A 146 -11.45 29.64 -5.95
CA ALA A 146 -10.81 30.66 -6.78
C ALA A 146 -11.81 31.36 -7.72
N GLY A 147 -12.99 30.77 -7.95
CA GLY A 147 -13.97 31.22 -8.93
C GLY A 147 -13.47 31.04 -10.37
N CYS A 148 -12.68 30.02 -10.63
CA CYS A 148 -12.13 29.73 -11.95
C CYS A 148 -13.20 29.11 -12.85
N SER A 149 -13.32 29.58 -14.09
CA SER A 149 -14.25 29.07 -15.11
C SER A 149 -13.53 28.54 -16.36
N LYS A 150 -12.20 28.42 -16.33
CA LYS A 150 -11.43 27.98 -17.48
C LYS A 150 -11.55 26.48 -17.71
N PRO A 151 -11.38 25.99 -18.94
CA PRO A 151 -11.36 24.56 -19.23
C PRO A 151 -10.37 23.82 -18.32
N MET A 152 -10.81 22.68 -17.78
CA MET A 152 -10.02 21.85 -16.88
C MET A 152 -9.63 20.56 -17.58
N LYS A 153 -8.36 20.19 -17.46
CA LYS A 153 -7.80 18.91 -17.88
C LYS A 153 -7.23 18.14 -16.68
N ARG A 154 -7.09 16.84 -16.82
CA ARG A 154 -6.52 15.96 -15.82
C ARG A 154 -5.27 15.26 -16.32
N LEU A 155 -4.17 15.38 -15.57
CA LEU A 155 -2.98 14.55 -15.69
C LEU A 155 -3.14 13.34 -14.75
N TRP A 156 -3.16 12.13 -15.31
CA TRP A 156 -3.28 10.89 -14.55
C TRP A 156 -2.06 10.02 -14.78
N ILE A 157 -1.19 9.92 -13.80
CA ILE A 157 0.06 9.15 -13.86
C ILE A 157 0.26 8.37 -12.57
N SER A 158 0.80 7.16 -12.68
CA SER A 158 1.13 6.28 -11.55
C SER A 158 2.63 6.23 -11.25
N SER A 159 3.45 6.91 -12.06
CA SER A 159 4.90 7.00 -11.87
C SER A 159 5.39 8.41 -12.14
N MET A 160 6.45 8.83 -11.43
CA MET A 160 7.12 10.12 -11.63
C MET A 160 8.34 10.02 -12.56
N GLU A 161 8.50 8.90 -13.27
CA GLU A 161 9.51 8.78 -14.32
C GLU A 161 9.26 9.78 -15.46
N ASP A 162 10.32 10.32 -16.04
CA ASP A 162 10.22 11.36 -17.07
C ASP A 162 9.42 10.90 -18.30
N SER A 163 9.50 9.61 -18.63
CA SER A 163 8.72 8.99 -19.71
C SER A 163 7.22 9.02 -19.40
N ALA A 164 6.83 8.59 -18.20
CA ALA A 164 5.45 8.59 -17.76
C ALA A 164 4.85 10.00 -17.68
N ILE A 165 5.64 10.98 -17.22
CA ILE A 165 5.23 12.39 -17.20
C ILE A 165 4.99 12.90 -18.64
N ARG A 166 5.93 12.67 -19.57
CA ARG A 166 5.75 13.10 -20.98
C ARG A 166 4.53 12.48 -21.63
N GLU A 167 4.33 11.19 -21.42
CA GLU A 167 3.18 10.48 -21.94
C GLU A 167 1.87 10.99 -21.33
N GLY A 168 1.83 11.23 -20.02
CA GLY A 168 0.68 11.80 -19.34
C GLY A 168 0.30 13.18 -19.87
N PHE A 169 1.27 14.07 -20.12
CA PHE A 169 1.01 15.38 -20.73
C PHE A 169 0.57 15.29 -22.19
N ALA A 170 0.99 14.28 -22.93
CA ALA A 170 0.51 14.02 -24.29
C ALA A 170 -0.96 13.52 -24.30
N ASN A 171 -1.40 12.88 -23.21
CA ASN A 171 -2.70 12.21 -23.07
C ASN A 171 -3.61 12.85 -22.01
N LEU A 172 -3.57 14.18 -21.85
CA LEU A 172 -4.42 14.89 -20.89
C LEU A 172 -5.91 14.66 -21.18
N ARG A 173 -6.64 14.19 -20.17
CA ARG A 173 -8.07 13.89 -20.26
C ARG A 173 -8.93 15.11 -19.86
N PRO A 174 -10.18 15.21 -20.34
CA PRO A 174 -11.13 16.19 -19.83
C PRO A 174 -11.36 16.04 -18.33
N GLY A 175 -11.38 17.13 -17.58
CA GLY A 175 -11.64 17.08 -16.14
C GLY A 175 -13.02 16.50 -15.78
N SER A 176 -14.01 16.65 -16.67
CA SER A 176 -15.37 16.12 -16.46
C SER A 176 -15.44 14.59 -16.36
N GLU A 177 -14.46 13.86 -16.90
CA GLU A 177 -14.39 12.40 -16.73
C GLU A 177 -14.20 11.97 -15.27
N TYR A 178 -13.75 12.89 -14.41
CA TYR A 178 -13.46 12.68 -12.99
C TYR A 178 -14.48 13.30 -12.05
N ASP A 179 -15.65 13.76 -12.56
CA ASP A 179 -16.69 14.36 -11.74
C ASP A 179 -17.26 13.36 -10.72
N GLY A 180 -17.46 12.10 -11.12
CA GLY A 180 -17.90 11.03 -10.22
C GLY A 180 -16.90 10.80 -9.07
N LEU A 181 -15.60 10.82 -9.38
CA LEU A 181 -14.54 10.66 -8.38
C LEU A 181 -14.51 11.84 -7.38
N HIS A 182 -14.67 13.07 -7.88
CA HIS A 182 -14.81 14.27 -7.05
C HIS A 182 -16.04 14.18 -6.13
N GLN A 183 -17.21 13.79 -6.67
CA GLN A 183 -18.42 13.62 -5.87
C GLN A 183 -18.25 12.58 -4.78
N ALA A 184 -17.62 11.44 -5.08
CA ALA A 184 -17.32 10.42 -4.08
C ALA A 184 -16.41 10.95 -2.96
N ALA A 185 -15.37 11.73 -3.30
CA ALA A 185 -14.49 12.38 -2.33
C ALA A 185 -15.23 13.39 -1.46
N LEU A 186 -16.10 14.21 -2.06
CA LEU A 186 -16.90 15.21 -1.36
C LEU A 186 -17.95 14.58 -0.44
N CYS A 187 -18.64 13.51 -0.89
CA CYS A 187 -19.56 12.75 -0.05
C CYS A 187 -18.87 12.18 1.17
N ARG A 188 -17.68 11.61 0.99
CA ARG A 188 -16.86 11.11 2.10
C ARG A 188 -16.49 12.23 3.08
N ALA A 189 -16.00 13.37 2.60
CA ALA A 189 -15.64 14.50 3.45
C ALA A 189 -16.85 15.02 4.25
N LYS A 190 -18.04 15.11 3.63
CA LYS A 190 -19.28 15.49 4.30
C LYS A 190 -19.72 14.46 5.36
N ALA A 191 -19.62 13.17 5.05
CA ALA A 191 -19.95 12.12 6.01
C ALA A 191 -18.99 12.13 7.22
N ASP A 192 -17.70 12.30 6.98
CA ASP A 192 -16.69 12.41 8.05
C ASP A 192 -16.96 13.66 8.91
N TRP A 193 -17.34 14.78 8.31
CA TRP A 193 -17.72 16.00 9.02
C TRP A 193 -18.98 15.80 9.88
N LEU A 194 -20.06 15.26 9.29
CA LEU A 194 -21.33 15.03 9.99
C LEU A 194 -21.16 14.13 11.20
N VAL A 195 -20.51 12.98 11.02
CA VAL A 195 -20.24 12.03 12.11
C VAL A 195 -19.29 12.65 13.13
N GLY A 196 -18.18 13.22 12.67
CA GLY A 196 -17.15 13.79 13.54
C GLY A 196 -17.67 14.93 14.40
N ILE A 197 -18.33 15.92 13.82
CA ILE A 197 -18.81 17.10 14.56
C ILE A 197 -19.92 16.72 15.53
N ASN A 198 -20.95 16.02 15.06
CA ASN A 198 -22.12 15.73 15.89
C ASN A 198 -21.82 14.74 17.02
N ALA A 199 -21.16 13.62 16.70
CA ALA A 199 -20.85 12.62 17.70
C ALA A 199 -19.80 13.11 18.71
N THR A 200 -18.76 13.83 18.25
CA THR A 200 -17.77 14.42 19.16
C THR A 200 -18.41 15.37 20.15
N ARG A 201 -19.27 16.27 19.69
CA ARG A 201 -19.97 17.22 20.56
C ARG A 201 -20.93 16.52 21.51
N LEU A 202 -21.75 15.59 21.01
CA LEU A 202 -22.69 14.83 21.82
C LEU A 202 -22.00 14.14 22.98
N PHE A 203 -21.01 13.31 22.69
CA PHE A 203 -20.32 12.55 23.74
C PHE A 203 -19.49 13.46 24.66
N SER A 204 -18.89 14.54 24.13
CA SER A 204 -18.14 15.47 24.95
C SER A 204 -19.03 16.23 25.95
N VAL A 205 -20.23 16.60 25.54
CA VAL A 205 -21.23 17.26 26.43
C VAL A 205 -21.74 16.27 27.48
N LEU A 206 -22.12 15.07 27.08
CA LEU A 206 -22.67 14.06 27.98
C LEU A 206 -21.65 13.61 29.05
N TYR A 207 -20.38 13.49 28.68
CA TYR A 207 -19.32 13.03 29.60
C TYR A 207 -18.48 14.16 30.21
N HIS A 208 -18.80 15.43 29.94
CA HIS A 208 -18.11 16.62 30.44
C HIS A 208 -16.60 16.62 30.19
N ARG A 209 -16.16 16.05 29.08
CA ARG A 209 -14.76 16.02 28.62
C ARG A 209 -14.70 15.86 27.11
N THR A 210 -13.64 16.35 26.49
CA THR A 210 -13.46 16.19 25.04
C THR A 210 -13.28 14.72 24.68
N LEU A 211 -14.20 14.20 23.88
CA LEU A 211 -14.19 12.84 23.34
C LEU A 211 -14.29 12.93 21.82
N ASN A 212 -13.18 12.74 21.15
CA ASN A 212 -13.12 12.77 19.69
C ASN A 212 -13.73 11.47 19.13
N ILE A 213 -14.75 11.62 18.29
CA ILE A 213 -15.39 10.51 17.57
C ILE A 213 -15.12 10.66 16.09
N GLY A 214 -14.77 9.58 15.44
CA GLY A 214 -14.51 9.56 14.01
C GLY A 214 -14.86 8.23 13.38
N ARG A 215 -15.22 8.25 12.11
CA ARG A 215 -15.69 7.10 11.34
C ARG A 215 -14.66 5.94 11.26
N VAL A 216 -13.39 6.23 11.31
CA VAL A 216 -12.32 5.23 11.30
C VAL A 216 -11.78 5.01 12.72
N MET A 217 -11.48 6.10 13.43
CA MET A 217 -10.82 6.05 14.73
C MET A 217 -11.64 5.29 15.78
N SER A 218 -12.95 5.54 15.86
CA SER A 218 -13.79 4.92 16.89
C SER A 218 -14.00 3.41 16.68
N PRO A 219 -14.33 2.92 15.47
CA PRO A 219 -14.37 1.48 15.21
C PRO A 219 -13.02 0.79 15.44
N THR A 220 -11.91 1.43 15.05
CA THR A 220 -10.57 0.88 15.31
C THR A 220 -10.31 0.72 16.81
N LEU A 221 -10.66 1.73 17.61
CA LEU A 221 -10.57 1.65 19.07
C LEU A 221 -11.46 0.54 19.63
N ALA A 222 -12.67 0.38 19.08
CA ALA A 222 -13.59 -0.69 19.51
C ALA A 222 -13.00 -2.09 19.27
N LEU A 223 -12.35 -2.32 18.12
CA LEU A 223 -11.64 -3.59 17.84
C LEU A 223 -10.56 -3.87 18.89
N ILE A 224 -9.78 -2.85 19.27
CA ILE A 224 -8.72 -2.99 20.27
C ILE A 224 -9.34 -3.33 21.64
N VAL A 225 -10.34 -2.57 22.06
CA VAL A 225 -11.01 -2.77 23.37
C VAL A 225 -11.64 -4.16 23.44
N GLN A 226 -12.29 -4.61 22.37
CA GLN A 226 -12.87 -5.96 22.33
C GLN A 226 -11.78 -7.03 22.45
N ARG A 227 -10.66 -6.90 21.76
CA ARG A 227 -9.53 -7.83 21.85
C ARG A 227 -8.94 -7.87 23.25
N GLU A 228 -8.76 -6.72 23.91
CA GLU A 228 -8.26 -6.67 25.28
C GLU A 228 -9.26 -7.34 26.25
N ALA A 229 -10.56 -7.14 26.08
CA ALA A 229 -11.59 -7.82 26.88
C ALA A 229 -11.57 -9.35 26.68
N GLU A 230 -11.34 -9.84 25.45
CA GLU A 230 -11.16 -11.26 25.15
C GLU A 230 -9.93 -11.84 25.87
N ILE A 231 -8.83 -11.07 25.93
CA ILE A 231 -7.60 -11.48 26.62
C ILE A 231 -7.82 -11.51 28.13
N ASP A 232 -8.40 -10.46 28.71
CA ASP A 232 -8.60 -10.31 30.16
C ASP A 232 -9.58 -11.34 30.73
N THR A 233 -10.59 -11.72 29.96
CA THR A 233 -11.60 -12.68 30.35
C THR A 233 -11.24 -14.13 30.05
N PHE A 234 -10.15 -14.34 29.33
CA PHE A 234 -9.73 -15.68 28.89
C PHE A 234 -9.34 -16.57 30.06
N LYS A 235 -9.89 -17.77 30.07
CA LYS A 235 -9.55 -18.81 31.04
C LYS A 235 -8.81 -19.94 30.35
N PRO A 236 -7.52 -20.16 30.66
CA PRO A 236 -6.77 -21.26 30.09
C PRO A 236 -7.40 -22.61 30.46
N VAL A 237 -7.65 -23.43 29.44
CA VAL A 237 -8.12 -24.81 29.61
C VAL A 237 -6.96 -25.76 29.35
N PRO A 238 -6.63 -26.66 30.31
CA PRO A 238 -5.60 -27.66 30.09
C PRO A 238 -6.06 -28.69 29.06
N PHE A 239 -5.11 -29.23 28.31
CA PHE A 239 -5.32 -30.37 27.42
C PHE A 239 -4.10 -31.29 27.45
N TYR A 240 -4.32 -32.54 27.15
CA TYR A 240 -3.31 -33.59 27.19
C TYR A 240 -3.24 -34.27 25.84
N THR A 241 -2.03 -34.55 25.36
CA THR A 241 -1.81 -35.22 24.09
C THR A 241 -0.83 -36.36 24.29
N VAL A 242 -1.22 -37.57 23.94
CA VAL A 242 -0.30 -38.70 23.94
C VAL A 242 0.59 -38.60 22.70
N VAL A 243 1.90 -38.68 22.90
CA VAL A 243 2.90 -38.73 21.85
C VAL A 243 3.64 -40.04 21.91
N LEU A 244 3.65 -40.74 20.80
CA LEU A 244 4.42 -41.97 20.65
C LEU A 244 5.73 -41.64 19.93
N GLU A 245 6.85 -42.02 20.58
CA GLU A 245 8.17 -41.91 19.99
C GLU A 245 8.47 -43.24 19.29
N LEU A 246 8.59 -43.19 17.96
CA LEU A 246 8.97 -44.29 17.10
C LEU A 246 10.48 -44.17 16.82
N THR A 247 11.09 -45.15 16.16
CA THR A 247 12.56 -45.19 15.95
C THR A 247 13.07 -43.93 15.24
N ASP A 248 12.35 -43.45 14.22
CA ASP A 248 12.83 -42.39 13.32
C ASP A 248 11.97 -41.10 13.38
N PHE A 249 10.78 -41.16 13.99
CA PHE A 249 9.88 -40.01 14.10
C PHE A 249 8.88 -40.18 15.26
N SER A 250 8.12 -39.14 15.57
CA SER A 250 7.07 -39.19 16.58
C SER A 250 5.69 -38.94 15.98
N VAL A 251 4.66 -39.55 16.56
CA VAL A 251 3.26 -39.37 16.20
C VAL A 251 2.46 -38.87 17.38
N SER A 252 1.47 -38.02 17.14
CA SER A 252 0.62 -37.41 18.17
C SER A 252 -0.82 -37.86 18.04
N GLY A 253 -1.41 -38.23 19.17
CA GLY A 253 -2.84 -38.50 19.28
C GLY A 253 -3.68 -37.21 19.31
N GLU A 254 -4.98 -37.38 19.44
CA GLU A 254 -5.91 -36.26 19.65
C GLU A 254 -5.72 -35.59 21.02
N ARG A 255 -6.16 -34.32 21.10
CA ARG A 255 -6.16 -33.60 22.38
C ARG A 255 -7.27 -34.10 23.28
N MET A 256 -6.95 -34.43 24.50
CA MET A 256 -7.86 -34.87 25.54
C MET A 256 -8.00 -33.83 26.62
N ALA A 257 -9.20 -33.66 27.17
CA ALA A 257 -9.45 -32.78 28.31
C ALA A 257 -9.06 -33.44 29.63
N ASP A 258 -9.09 -34.78 29.70
CA ASP A 258 -8.84 -35.57 30.90
C ASP A 258 -7.41 -36.16 30.91
N LYS A 259 -6.68 -35.87 31.99
CA LYS A 259 -5.32 -36.35 32.19
C LYS A 259 -5.27 -37.87 32.42
N ASP A 260 -6.21 -38.39 33.20
CA ASP A 260 -6.23 -39.81 33.53
C ASP A 260 -6.51 -40.66 32.29
N ALA A 261 -7.41 -40.20 31.41
CA ALA A 261 -7.67 -40.84 30.13
C ALA A 261 -6.41 -40.85 29.24
N ALA A 262 -5.65 -39.75 29.22
CA ALA A 262 -4.39 -39.69 28.47
C ALA A 262 -3.31 -40.60 29.03
N GLU A 263 -3.18 -40.70 30.37
CA GLU A 263 -2.24 -41.63 31.01
C GLU A 263 -2.66 -43.09 30.79
N GLN A 264 -3.96 -43.42 30.81
CA GLN A 264 -4.46 -44.77 30.47
C GLN A 264 -4.15 -45.12 29.00
N GLN A 265 -4.40 -44.21 28.08
CA GLN A 265 -4.07 -44.42 26.65
C GLN A 265 -2.57 -44.64 26.46
N LYS A 266 -1.71 -43.82 27.10
CA LYS A 266 -0.27 -44.00 27.10
C LYS A 266 0.13 -45.38 27.61
N ALA A 267 -0.43 -45.79 28.76
CA ALA A 267 -0.15 -47.10 29.35
C ALA A 267 -0.57 -48.25 28.43
N ALA A 268 -1.72 -48.12 27.76
CA ALA A 268 -2.19 -49.12 26.79
C ALA A 268 -1.27 -49.24 25.57
N CYS A 269 -0.64 -48.14 25.15
CA CYS A 269 0.32 -48.15 24.04
C CYS A 269 1.67 -48.71 24.43
N GLN A 270 2.07 -48.66 25.71
CA GLN A 270 3.34 -49.20 26.17
C GLN A 270 3.39 -50.73 26.03
N GLY A 271 4.26 -51.20 25.14
CA GLY A 271 4.40 -52.64 24.83
C GLY A 271 3.45 -53.16 23.73
N ALA A 272 2.56 -52.31 23.21
CA ALA A 272 1.72 -52.65 22.06
C ALA A 272 2.48 -52.40 20.76
N ALA A 273 2.11 -53.14 19.69
CA ALA A 273 2.63 -52.88 18.37
C ALA A 273 1.97 -51.63 17.75
N ALA A 274 2.75 -50.75 17.23
CA ALA A 274 2.27 -49.62 16.42
C ALA A 274 2.26 -50.02 14.96
N THR A 275 1.13 -49.85 14.25
CA THR A 275 0.99 -50.26 12.87
C THR A 275 0.57 -49.05 12.01
N VAL A 276 1.20 -48.90 10.87
CA VAL A 276 0.83 -47.89 9.89
C VAL A 276 -0.52 -48.22 9.29
N LYS A 277 -1.55 -47.48 9.63
CA LYS A 277 -2.91 -47.64 9.15
C LYS A 277 -3.12 -47.02 7.78
N LYS A 278 -2.57 -45.82 7.55
CA LYS A 278 -2.75 -45.04 6.34
C LYS A 278 -1.55 -44.17 6.04
N VAL A 279 -1.19 -44.10 4.75
CA VAL A 279 -0.16 -43.16 4.26
C VAL A 279 -0.75 -42.36 3.10
N GLU A 280 -0.96 -41.08 3.31
CA GLU A 280 -1.41 -40.16 2.27
C GLU A 280 -0.26 -39.29 1.80
N ARG A 281 0.04 -39.33 0.51
CA ARG A 281 1.02 -38.44 -0.13
C ARG A 281 0.28 -37.52 -1.09
N ARG A 282 0.50 -36.21 -0.93
CA ARG A 282 -0.13 -35.19 -1.78
C ARG A 282 0.90 -34.19 -2.23
N ASP A 283 1.04 -34.05 -3.55
CA ASP A 283 1.84 -32.97 -4.11
C ASP A 283 1.10 -31.65 -3.98
N LYS A 284 1.75 -30.66 -3.40
CA LYS A 284 1.24 -29.31 -3.20
C LYS A 284 2.10 -28.31 -3.94
N SER A 285 1.45 -27.28 -4.46
CA SER A 285 2.07 -26.13 -5.09
C SER A 285 1.57 -24.87 -4.41
N GLU A 286 2.50 -24.11 -3.83
CA GLU A 286 2.23 -22.83 -3.21
C GLU A 286 2.60 -21.72 -4.19
N LYS A 287 1.60 -20.94 -4.59
CA LYS A 287 1.79 -19.84 -5.52
C LYS A 287 2.67 -18.75 -4.90
N PRO A 288 3.42 -18.00 -5.72
CA PRO A 288 4.09 -16.79 -5.27
C PRO A 288 3.13 -15.80 -4.62
N PRO A 289 3.63 -14.98 -3.67
CA PRO A 289 2.86 -13.88 -3.12
C PRO A 289 2.53 -12.86 -4.23
N VAL A 290 1.37 -12.22 -4.14
CA VAL A 290 1.05 -11.08 -5.03
C VAL A 290 1.88 -9.85 -4.67
N LEU A 291 1.93 -8.87 -5.57
CA LEU A 291 2.61 -7.59 -5.33
C LEU A 291 1.99 -6.83 -4.15
N TYR A 292 2.64 -5.74 -3.75
CA TYR A 292 2.14 -4.90 -2.67
C TYR A 292 1.11 -3.87 -3.13
N ASP A 293 0.01 -3.78 -2.40
CA ASP A 293 -0.73 -2.54 -2.15
C ASP A 293 -0.14 -1.83 -0.92
N LEU A 294 -0.68 -0.66 -0.58
CA LEU A 294 -0.17 0.09 0.59
C LEU A 294 -0.34 -0.69 1.89
N THR A 295 -1.52 -1.26 2.12
CA THR A 295 -1.85 -1.93 3.40
C THR A 295 -0.98 -3.16 3.63
N THR A 296 -0.81 -4.00 2.61
CA THR A 296 0.04 -5.19 2.74
C THR A 296 1.51 -4.85 2.90
N LEU A 297 1.98 -3.77 2.27
CA LEU A 297 3.34 -3.27 2.50
C LEU A 297 3.51 -2.78 3.95
N GLN A 298 2.55 -2.01 4.49
CA GLN A 298 2.58 -1.54 5.87
C GLN A 298 2.59 -2.71 6.87
N ARG A 299 1.79 -3.74 6.61
CA ARG A 299 1.74 -4.96 7.43
C ARG A 299 3.08 -5.69 7.45
N ASP A 300 3.65 -5.96 6.30
CA ASP A 300 4.94 -6.64 6.21
C ASP A 300 6.09 -5.78 6.75
N ALA A 301 6.08 -4.47 6.53
CA ALA A 301 7.07 -3.56 7.10
C ALA A 301 6.99 -3.51 8.64
N ASN A 302 5.78 -3.56 9.22
CA ASN A 302 5.61 -3.65 10.66
C ASN A 302 6.16 -4.98 11.20
N ARG A 303 5.77 -6.09 10.57
CA ARG A 303 6.17 -7.44 10.99
C ARG A 303 7.67 -7.70 10.86
N LEU A 304 8.29 -7.27 9.75
CA LEU A 304 9.68 -7.61 9.40
C LEU A 304 10.69 -6.54 9.81
N LEU A 305 10.29 -5.26 9.77
CA LEU A 305 11.19 -4.13 9.98
C LEU A 305 10.85 -3.33 11.26
N GLY A 306 9.70 -3.59 11.89
CA GLY A 306 9.23 -2.88 13.08
C GLY A 306 8.77 -1.44 12.81
N TYR A 307 8.50 -1.08 11.54
CA TYR A 307 8.02 0.27 11.19
C TYR A 307 6.52 0.38 11.42
N THR A 308 6.09 1.57 11.84
CA THR A 308 4.67 1.89 11.91
C THR A 308 4.08 2.05 10.50
N ALA A 309 2.77 1.94 10.39
CA ALA A 309 2.06 2.17 9.13
C ALA A 309 2.34 3.58 8.57
N GLN A 310 2.41 4.59 9.44
CA GLN A 310 2.74 5.97 9.03
C GLN A 310 4.19 6.08 8.54
N GLN A 311 5.17 5.54 9.26
CA GLN A 311 6.57 5.55 8.83
C GLN A 311 6.75 4.86 7.47
N THR A 312 6.08 3.72 7.26
CA THR A 312 6.12 3.00 5.99
C THR A 312 5.58 3.84 4.84
N LEU A 313 4.43 4.53 5.07
CA LEU A 313 3.86 5.44 4.07
C LEU A 313 4.80 6.61 3.78
N ASP A 314 5.40 7.22 4.79
CA ASP A 314 6.31 8.36 4.61
C ASP A 314 7.56 7.95 3.83
N TYR A 315 8.17 6.81 4.14
CA TYR A 315 9.31 6.28 3.40
C TYR A 315 8.95 5.96 1.94
N LEU A 316 7.81 5.32 1.72
CA LEU A 316 7.35 5.01 0.37
C LEU A 316 7.01 6.26 -0.44
N GLN A 317 6.41 7.28 0.20
CA GLN A 317 6.12 8.57 -0.43
C GLN A 317 7.41 9.27 -0.86
N ASN A 318 8.45 9.26 -0.01
CA ASN A 318 9.75 9.81 -0.35
C ASN A 318 10.41 9.06 -1.51
N LEU A 319 10.30 7.73 -1.55
CA LEU A 319 10.79 6.91 -2.66
C LEU A 319 10.06 7.21 -3.98
N TYR A 320 8.75 7.44 -3.93
CA TYR A 320 7.96 7.89 -5.07
C TYR A 320 8.41 9.27 -5.58
N GLU A 321 8.59 10.24 -4.68
CA GLU A 321 9.06 11.59 -5.04
C GLU A 321 10.51 11.57 -5.58
N LYS A 322 11.34 10.64 -5.12
CA LYS A 322 12.68 10.33 -5.67
C LYS A 322 12.63 9.50 -6.96
N LYS A 323 11.45 9.16 -7.44
CA LYS A 323 11.23 8.36 -8.66
C LYS A 323 11.76 6.92 -8.58
N LEU A 324 11.92 6.37 -7.38
CA LEU A 324 12.45 5.01 -7.17
C LEU A 324 11.36 3.95 -6.99
N CYS A 325 10.16 4.35 -6.58
CA CYS A 325 8.97 3.49 -6.50
C CYS A 325 7.78 4.16 -7.23
N THR A 326 6.76 3.36 -7.55
CA THR A 326 5.48 3.82 -8.09
C THR A 326 4.60 4.42 -6.99
N TYR A 327 3.43 4.93 -7.35
CA TYR A 327 2.54 5.66 -6.45
C TYR A 327 2.16 4.85 -5.20
N PRO A 328 2.28 5.43 -3.98
CA PRO A 328 2.15 4.68 -2.74
C PRO A 328 0.72 4.30 -2.37
N ARG A 329 -0.28 5.15 -2.68
CA ARG A 329 -1.66 4.94 -2.23
C ARG A 329 -2.46 4.18 -3.27
N THR A 330 -2.20 2.88 -3.37
CA THR A 330 -2.93 1.96 -4.23
C THR A 330 -3.54 0.83 -3.40
N ASP A 331 -4.68 0.33 -3.83
CA ASP A 331 -5.36 -0.85 -3.32
C ASP A 331 -5.15 -2.08 -4.24
N SER A 332 -4.49 -1.89 -5.38
CA SER A 332 -4.19 -2.96 -6.31
C SER A 332 -2.90 -3.69 -5.96
N ARG A 333 -2.92 -5.00 -6.16
CA ARG A 333 -1.77 -5.92 -6.05
C ARG A 333 -1.34 -6.47 -7.41
N TYR A 334 -1.77 -5.83 -8.49
CA TYR A 334 -1.55 -6.29 -9.86
C TYR A 334 -1.05 -5.14 -10.73
N LEU A 335 -0.45 -5.51 -11.87
CA LEU A 335 0.00 -4.60 -12.91
C LEU A 335 -0.95 -4.67 -14.11
N THR A 336 -0.88 -3.68 -14.99
CA THR A 336 -1.64 -3.60 -16.24
C THR A 336 -0.92 -4.33 -17.38
N SER A 337 -1.66 -4.72 -18.41
CA SER A 337 -1.14 -5.49 -19.55
C SER A 337 -0.07 -4.76 -20.35
N ASP A 338 -0.12 -3.43 -20.43
CA ASP A 338 0.90 -2.58 -21.08
C ASP A 338 2.27 -2.65 -20.39
N MET A 339 2.32 -3.01 -19.10
CA MET A 339 3.57 -3.16 -18.35
C MET A 339 4.27 -4.50 -18.59
N ALA A 340 3.58 -5.48 -19.17
CA ALA A 340 4.07 -6.87 -19.29
C ALA A 340 5.40 -6.97 -20.06
N GLU A 341 5.54 -6.25 -21.18
CA GLU A 341 6.74 -6.26 -22.02
C GLU A 341 7.97 -5.71 -21.29
N GLY A 342 7.77 -4.68 -20.48
CA GLY A 342 8.85 -4.02 -19.73
C GLY A 342 9.27 -4.73 -18.45
N LEU A 343 8.44 -5.64 -17.94
CA LEU A 343 8.63 -6.25 -16.63
C LEU A 343 9.89 -7.12 -16.52
N PRO A 344 10.28 -7.96 -17.50
CA PRO A 344 11.52 -8.73 -17.40
C PRO A 344 12.78 -7.86 -17.28
N VAL A 345 12.80 -6.72 -17.96
CA VAL A 345 13.91 -5.75 -17.86
C VAL A 345 13.98 -5.17 -16.46
N LEU A 346 12.85 -4.75 -15.89
CA LEU A 346 12.76 -4.22 -14.54
C LEU A 346 13.19 -5.28 -13.50
N VAL A 347 12.71 -6.52 -13.64
CA VAL A 347 13.06 -7.64 -12.75
C VAL A 347 14.57 -7.88 -12.73
N ASN A 348 15.22 -7.92 -13.90
CA ASN A 348 16.67 -8.06 -14.00
C ASN A 348 17.43 -6.90 -13.36
N LEU A 349 16.96 -5.67 -13.56
CA LEU A 349 17.55 -4.48 -12.96
C LEU A 349 17.46 -4.53 -11.44
N VAL A 350 16.27 -4.82 -10.90
CA VAL A 350 16.02 -4.97 -9.47
C VAL A 350 16.87 -6.10 -8.88
N ALA A 351 16.92 -7.24 -9.55
CA ALA A 351 17.73 -8.37 -9.12
C ALA A 351 19.22 -8.04 -9.00
N ASN A 352 19.75 -7.18 -9.85
CA ASN A 352 21.15 -6.74 -9.79
C ASN A 352 21.41 -5.68 -8.71
N ALA A 353 20.40 -4.89 -8.35
CA ALA A 353 20.51 -3.86 -7.31
C ALA A 353 20.46 -4.42 -5.88
N ILE A 354 19.97 -5.64 -5.68
CA ILE A 354 19.74 -6.21 -4.34
C ILE A 354 20.88 -7.14 -3.91
N PRO A 355 21.56 -6.84 -2.79
CA PRO A 355 22.76 -7.58 -2.37
C PRO A 355 22.47 -8.97 -1.84
N PHE A 356 21.32 -9.24 -1.21
CA PHE A 356 21.00 -10.53 -0.57
C PHE A 356 20.70 -11.67 -1.55
N ARG A 357 20.46 -11.35 -2.82
CA ARG A 357 20.06 -12.34 -3.84
C ARG A 357 21.22 -13.15 -4.44
N LYS A 358 22.46 -12.89 -4.07
CA LYS A 358 23.65 -13.52 -4.69
C LYS A 358 23.52 -15.05 -4.79
N GLY A 359 23.65 -15.58 -6.01
CA GLY A 359 23.58 -17.02 -6.28
C GLY A 359 22.18 -17.60 -6.51
N ILE A 360 21.10 -16.82 -6.36
CA ILE A 360 19.73 -17.27 -6.61
C ILE A 360 19.36 -16.95 -8.06
N ALA A 361 18.93 -17.96 -8.80
CA ALA A 361 18.40 -17.78 -10.15
C ALA A 361 17.07 -16.99 -10.12
N ILE A 362 16.92 -16.04 -11.04
CA ILE A 362 15.71 -15.25 -11.18
C ILE A 362 14.94 -15.74 -12.40
N SER A 363 13.67 -16.08 -12.19
CA SER A 363 12.68 -16.29 -13.24
C SER A 363 11.70 -15.12 -13.27
N CYS A 364 11.08 -14.89 -14.40
CA CYS A 364 10.07 -13.84 -14.54
C CYS A 364 8.88 -14.39 -15.34
N ASP A 365 7.84 -14.76 -14.62
CA ASP A 365 6.52 -15.07 -15.18
C ASP A 365 5.60 -13.86 -14.98
N ALA A 366 5.55 -12.97 -15.97
CA ALA A 366 4.75 -11.77 -15.94
C ALA A 366 3.24 -12.06 -15.80
N ALA A 367 2.76 -13.18 -16.30
CA ALA A 367 1.33 -13.53 -16.26
C ALA A 367 0.78 -13.66 -14.83
N GLN A 368 1.64 -13.95 -13.85
CA GLN A 368 1.23 -14.07 -12.44
C GLN A 368 0.82 -12.74 -11.81
N VAL A 369 1.34 -11.63 -12.30
CA VAL A 369 1.14 -10.30 -11.72
C VAL A 369 0.33 -9.36 -12.61
N ILE A 370 -0.04 -9.76 -13.83
CA ILE A 370 -0.83 -8.95 -14.75
C ILE A 370 -2.32 -9.26 -14.59
N ASN A 371 -3.12 -8.24 -14.29
CA ASN A 371 -4.58 -8.36 -14.24
C ASN A 371 -5.26 -6.99 -14.30
N ASP A 372 -5.60 -6.52 -15.51
CA ASP A 372 -6.26 -5.22 -15.72
C ASP A 372 -7.57 -5.05 -14.95
N LYS A 373 -8.33 -6.13 -14.74
CA LYS A 373 -9.62 -6.08 -14.02
C LYS A 373 -9.46 -5.81 -12.52
N LYS A 374 -8.27 -6.02 -11.97
CA LYS A 374 -7.93 -5.79 -10.56
C LYS A 374 -7.08 -4.54 -10.34
N VAL A 375 -6.87 -3.76 -11.38
CA VAL A 375 -6.25 -2.42 -11.29
C VAL A 375 -7.37 -1.40 -11.44
N THR A 376 -7.57 -0.60 -10.40
CA THR A 376 -8.57 0.48 -10.36
C THR A 376 -7.94 1.80 -10.79
N ASP A 377 -7.52 2.62 -9.83
CA ASP A 377 -6.90 3.92 -10.09
C ASP A 377 -5.39 3.80 -10.36
N HIS A 378 -4.73 2.89 -9.65
CA HIS A 378 -3.28 2.64 -9.74
C HIS A 378 -2.98 1.15 -9.69
N HIS A 379 -1.91 0.76 -10.38
CA HIS A 379 -1.33 -0.58 -10.24
C HIS A 379 -0.57 -0.74 -8.91
N ALA A 380 -0.13 -1.95 -8.62
CA ALA A 380 0.64 -2.30 -7.43
C ALA A 380 1.91 -1.45 -7.25
N VAL A 381 2.38 -1.36 -6.01
CA VAL A 381 3.66 -0.72 -5.68
C VAL A 381 4.81 -1.59 -6.18
N ILE A 382 5.63 -1.02 -7.06
CA ILE A 382 6.85 -1.66 -7.57
C ILE A 382 7.99 -0.64 -7.64
N PRO A 383 9.26 -1.09 -7.70
CA PRO A 383 10.38 -0.22 -8.02
C PRO A 383 10.27 0.30 -9.47
N THR A 384 10.98 1.38 -9.76
CA THR A 384 11.04 1.96 -11.11
C THR A 384 12.38 1.64 -11.80
N ARG A 385 12.47 1.92 -13.10
CA ARG A 385 13.72 1.77 -13.87
C ARG A 385 14.81 2.76 -13.45
N ASN A 386 14.46 3.82 -12.71
CA ASN A 386 15.42 4.79 -12.17
C ASN A 386 16.36 4.20 -11.11
N LEU A 387 16.13 2.96 -10.64
CA LEU A 387 17.12 2.23 -9.87
C LEU A 387 18.44 2.04 -10.64
N GLN A 388 18.40 2.05 -11.98
CA GLN A 388 19.60 1.99 -12.80
C GLN A 388 20.41 3.30 -12.65
N GLY A 389 21.56 3.21 -12.01
CA GLY A 389 22.44 4.36 -11.78
C GLY A 389 22.08 5.23 -10.58
N ALA A 390 21.05 4.87 -9.80
CA ALA A 390 20.74 5.55 -8.55
C ALA A 390 21.78 5.21 -7.46
N ASP A 391 22.22 6.25 -6.76
CA ASP A 391 23.05 6.07 -5.55
C ASP A 391 22.16 5.66 -4.38
N LEU A 392 22.05 4.36 -4.15
CA LEU A 392 21.28 3.81 -3.03
C LEU A 392 22.01 3.94 -1.68
N SER A 393 23.31 4.27 -1.67
CA SER A 393 24.08 4.43 -0.44
C SER A 393 23.71 5.70 0.33
N GLY A 394 23.27 6.73 -0.38
CA GLY A 394 22.80 8.00 0.19
C GLY A 394 21.35 7.98 0.70
N LEU A 395 20.61 6.89 0.54
CA LEU A 395 19.23 6.80 1.05
C LEU A 395 19.21 6.66 2.58
N PRO A 396 18.25 7.33 3.26
CA PRO A 396 17.95 7.06 4.66
C PRO A 396 17.66 5.57 4.89
N VAL A 397 18.06 5.06 6.06
CA VAL A 397 17.96 3.62 6.38
C VAL A 397 16.54 3.09 6.19
N GLY A 398 15.52 3.84 6.64
CA GLY A 398 14.12 3.42 6.49
C GLY A 398 13.65 3.36 5.05
N GLU A 399 14.03 4.34 4.22
CA GLU A 399 13.69 4.34 2.79
C GLU A 399 14.37 3.18 2.06
N LYS A 400 15.64 2.92 2.37
CA LYS A 400 16.38 1.80 1.79
C LYS A 400 15.73 0.47 2.16
N ALA A 401 15.36 0.27 3.43
CA ALA A 401 14.73 -0.96 3.89
C ALA A 401 13.35 -1.19 3.23
N VAL A 402 12.54 -0.15 3.06
CA VAL A 402 11.25 -0.24 2.36
C VAL A 402 11.47 -0.52 0.87
N LEU A 403 12.46 0.10 0.23
CA LEU A 403 12.79 -0.18 -1.17
C LEU A 403 13.25 -1.63 -1.37
N GLU A 404 14.06 -2.16 -0.47
CA GLU A 404 14.50 -3.56 -0.49
C GLU A 404 13.33 -4.53 -0.30
N LEU A 405 12.38 -4.21 0.60
CA LEU A 405 11.17 -5.00 0.83
C LEU A 405 10.25 -5.04 -0.40
N VAL A 406 9.99 -3.88 -1.03
CA VAL A 406 9.21 -3.77 -2.27
C VAL A 406 9.89 -4.53 -3.41
N SER A 407 11.20 -4.44 -3.49
CA SER A 407 12.02 -5.10 -4.51
C SER A 407 12.00 -6.62 -4.35
N GLN A 408 12.18 -7.11 -3.12
CA GLN A 408 12.08 -8.53 -2.79
C GLN A 408 10.70 -9.09 -3.17
N ARG A 409 9.62 -8.35 -2.84
CA ARG A 409 8.27 -8.77 -3.19
C ARG A 409 8.08 -8.88 -4.71
N LEU A 410 8.59 -7.95 -5.50
CA LEU A 410 8.53 -8.03 -6.96
C LEU A 410 9.22 -9.31 -7.46
N LEU A 411 10.43 -9.59 -6.99
CA LEU A 411 11.18 -10.79 -7.41
C LEU A 411 10.46 -12.09 -7.03
N CYS A 412 9.87 -12.15 -5.83
CA CYS A 412 9.08 -13.30 -5.40
C CYS A 412 7.80 -13.47 -6.23
N ALA A 413 7.08 -12.37 -6.50
CA ALA A 413 5.79 -12.41 -7.17
C ALA A 413 5.84 -12.93 -8.62
N VAL A 414 6.98 -12.78 -9.29
CA VAL A 414 7.19 -13.27 -10.65
C VAL A 414 7.97 -14.58 -10.73
N ALA A 415 8.38 -15.13 -9.58
CA ALA A 415 9.16 -16.35 -9.50
C ALA A 415 8.29 -17.61 -9.65
N GLU A 416 8.94 -18.75 -9.80
CA GLU A 416 8.25 -20.04 -9.86
C GLU A 416 7.58 -20.40 -8.53
N PRO A 417 6.47 -21.15 -8.55
CA PRO A 417 5.83 -21.68 -7.35
C PRO A 417 6.75 -22.56 -6.51
N HIS A 418 6.55 -22.51 -5.19
CA HIS A 418 7.13 -23.50 -4.27
C HIS A 418 6.36 -24.81 -4.35
N THR A 419 7.03 -25.92 -4.66
CA THR A 419 6.41 -27.23 -4.76
C THR A 419 7.00 -28.22 -3.77
N TYR A 420 6.14 -28.97 -3.12
CA TYR A 420 6.53 -29.98 -2.14
C TYR A 420 5.53 -31.15 -2.10
N SER A 421 5.97 -32.28 -1.59
CA SER A 421 5.14 -33.41 -1.25
C SER A 421 4.84 -33.40 0.24
N GLU A 422 3.57 -33.35 0.62
CA GLU A 422 3.11 -33.53 1.99
C GLU A 422 2.78 -35.00 2.20
N THR A 423 3.38 -35.61 3.21
CA THR A 423 3.06 -36.98 3.65
C THR A 423 2.37 -36.91 4.99
N ALA A 424 1.13 -37.41 5.05
CA ALA A 424 0.40 -37.58 6.30
C ALA A 424 0.31 -39.09 6.61
N VAL A 425 0.71 -39.47 7.81
CA VAL A 425 0.71 -40.85 8.26
C VAL A 425 -0.23 -40.99 9.45
N THR A 426 -1.10 -41.98 9.41
CA THR A 426 -1.92 -42.42 10.54
C THR A 426 -1.37 -43.76 11.02
N VAL A 427 -1.01 -43.82 12.28
CA VAL A 427 -0.53 -45.00 12.98
C VAL A 427 -1.58 -45.43 14.01
N GLU A 428 -1.89 -46.70 14.03
CA GLU A 428 -2.76 -47.29 15.06
C GLU A 428 -1.92 -47.99 16.14
N CYS A 429 -2.21 -47.69 17.41
CA CYS A 429 -1.58 -48.36 18.53
C CYS A 429 -2.62 -48.54 19.63
N ALA A 430 -2.80 -49.79 20.12
CA ALA A 430 -3.78 -50.14 21.15
C ALA A 430 -5.20 -49.62 20.88
N GLY A 431 -5.65 -49.64 19.59
CA GLY A 431 -6.99 -49.20 19.19
C GLY A 431 -7.15 -47.67 19.05
N ALA A 432 -6.12 -46.88 19.27
CA ALA A 432 -6.14 -45.45 19.12
C ALA A 432 -5.31 -44.99 17.91
N GLU A 433 -5.72 -43.88 17.26
CA GLU A 433 -5.06 -43.31 16.11
C GLU A 433 -4.11 -42.17 16.50
N PHE A 434 -2.93 -42.19 15.90
CA PHE A 434 -1.90 -41.18 16.05
C PHE A 434 -1.47 -40.67 14.68
N THR A 435 -1.20 -39.39 14.55
CA THR A 435 -0.85 -38.79 13.26
C THR A 435 0.51 -38.10 13.27
N ALA A 436 1.19 -38.14 12.13
CA ALA A 436 2.35 -37.32 11.83
C ALA A 436 2.22 -36.72 10.43
N LYS A 437 2.82 -35.56 10.23
CA LYS A 437 2.95 -34.91 8.92
C LYS A 437 4.41 -34.62 8.63
N GLY A 438 4.80 -34.91 7.41
CA GLY A 438 6.13 -34.57 6.88
C GLY A 438 6.00 -33.78 5.58
N LYS A 439 7.03 -33.01 5.28
CA LYS A 439 7.12 -32.20 4.07
C LYS A 439 8.46 -32.47 3.39
N THR A 440 8.41 -32.83 2.11
CA THR A 440 9.60 -33.00 1.28
C THR A 440 9.57 -31.96 0.17
N VAL A 441 10.47 -30.99 0.20
CA VAL A 441 10.57 -29.94 -0.80
C VAL A 441 11.07 -30.52 -2.12
N LYS A 442 10.31 -30.27 -3.20
CA LYS A 442 10.68 -30.62 -4.59
C LYS A 442 11.36 -29.43 -5.28
N ARG A 443 10.84 -28.22 -5.07
CA ARG A 443 11.38 -26.98 -5.62
C ARG A 443 11.13 -25.84 -4.64
N LEU A 444 12.16 -25.09 -4.30
CA LEU A 444 12.04 -23.92 -3.43
C LEU A 444 11.23 -22.79 -4.11
N GLY A 445 11.44 -22.55 -5.42
CA GLY A 445 10.78 -21.47 -6.14
C GLY A 445 10.98 -20.12 -5.46
N TRP A 446 9.91 -19.33 -5.34
CA TRP A 446 9.94 -18.00 -4.72
C TRP A 446 10.44 -18.00 -3.26
N ARG A 447 10.27 -19.09 -2.52
CA ARG A 447 10.73 -19.20 -1.12
C ARG A 447 12.25 -19.12 -0.97
N ALA A 448 13.02 -19.41 -2.02
CA ALA A 448 14.48 -19.22 -1.98
C ALA A 448 14.86 -17.74 -1.82
N LEU A 449 14.16 -16.85 -2.53
CA LEU A 449 14.35 -15.40 -2.45
C LEU A 449 13.87 -14.85 -1.11
N ASP A 450 12.73 -15.33 -0.64
CA ASP A 450 12.14 -14.94 0.64
C ASP A 450 13.06 -15.32 1.82
N ALA A 451 13.51 -16.55 1.86
CA ALA A 451 14.45 -17.03 2.88
C ALA A 451 15.78 -16.26 2.88
N ALA A 452 16.30 -15.93 1.70
CA ALA A 452 17.52 -15.13 1.58
C ALA A 452 17.34 -13.71 2.12
N TYR A 453 16.17 -13.08 1.86
CA TYR A 453 15.83 -11.77 2.41
C TYR A 453 15.72 -11.83 3.95
N HIS A 454 14.96 -12.78 4.47
CA HIS A 454 14.82 -12.98 5.92
C HIS A 454 16.18 -13.20 6.60
N SER A 455 17.07 -14.00 6.00
CA SER A 455 18.41 -14.24 6.54
C SER A 455 19.30 -12.99 6.51
N ALA A 456 19.02 -12.02 5.64
CA ALA A 456 19.76 -10.76 5.56
C ALA A 456 19.26 -9.72 6.59
N LEU A 457 18.07 -9.89 7.15
CA LEU A 457 17.54 -9.02 8.21
C LEU A 457 18.26 -9.28 9.52
N LYS A 458 18.79 -8.23 10.17
CA LYS A 458 19.59 -8.35 11.41
C LYS A 458 18.84 -8.93 12.61
N ASN A 459 17.50 -8.91 12.60
CA ASN A 459 16.63 -9.35 13.69
C ASN A 459 15.76 -10.55 13.30
N ALA A 460 16.10 -11.27 12.24
CA ALA A 460 15.32 -12.43 11.84
C ALA A 460 15.38 -13.51 12.93
N GLU A 461 14.27 -13.72 13.64
CA GLU A 461 14.10 -14.99 14.33
C GLU A 461 14.10 -16.10 13.27
N PRO A 462 14.79 -17.21 13.50
CA PRO A 462 14.73 -18.34 12.57
C PRO A 462 13.26 -18.76 12.42
N ASP A 463 12.83 -18.82 11.19
CA ASP A 463 11.45 -19.20 10.84
C ASP A 463 11.21 -20.63 11.36
N LYS A 464 10.47 -20.77 12.46
CA LYS A 464 10.18 -22.06 13.09
C LYS A 464 9.35 -23.00 12.20
N GLU A 465 8.81 -22.46 11.08
CA GLU A 465 8.11 -23.26 10.08
C GLU A 465 9.03 -24.00 9.09
N THR A 466 10.32 -23.71 9.10
CA THR A 466 11.27 -24.27 8.13
C THR A 466 12.03 -25.53 8.58
N GLU A 467 11.71 -26.12 9.71
CA GLU A 467 12.11 -27.50 9.94
C GLU A 467 11.22 -28.42 9.07
N ASP A 468 11.59 -28.59 7.81
CA ASP A 468 11.02 -29.62 6.93
C ASP A 468 11.35 -31.00 7.51
N LYS A 469 10.51 -31.48 8.45
CA LYS A 469 10.61 -32.83 8.98
C LYS A 469 10.17 -33.78 7.87
N SER A 470 11.11 -34.38 7.17
CA SER A 470 10.81 -35.47 6.26
C SER A 470 10.45 -36.71 7.07
N LEU A 471 9.34 -37.36 6.75
CA LEU A 471 9.05 -38.70 7.27
C LEU A 471 9.83 -39.76 6.47
N PRO A 472 10.24 -40.87 7.11
CA PRO A 472 10.82 -41.99 6.40
C PRO A 472 9.84 -42.59 5.37
N GLU A 473 10.32 -43.45 4.50
CA GLU A 473 9.44 -44.20 3.60
C GLU A 473 8.64 -45.23 4.42
N LEU A 474 7.32 -45.07 4.42
CA LEU A 474 6.38 -45.92 5.13
C LEU A 474 5.38 -46.56 4.19
N THR A 475 4.96 -47.77 4.54
CA THR A 475 3.92 -48.54 3.80
C THR A 475 2.78 -48.90 4.75
N GLU A 476 1.57 -48.94 4.23
CA GLU A 476 0.41 -49.39 5.00
C GLU A 476 0.56 -50.82 5.47
N GLY A 477 0.19 -51.12 6.69
CA GLY A 477 0.38 -52.42 7.35
C GLY A 477 1.79 -52.63 7.97
N GLN A 478 2.71 -51.69 7.79
CA GLN A 478 4.06 -51.76 8.37
C GLN A 478 3.97 -51.67 9.89
N SER A 479 4.62 -52.62 10.59
CA SER A 479 4.78 -52.57 12.04
C SER A 479 5.97 -51.69 12.41
N LEU A 480 5.76 -50.80 13.35
CA LEU A 480 6.76 -49.82 13.84
C LEU A 480 7.13 -50.13 15.28
N SER A 481 8.41 -50.04 15.57
CA SER A 481 8.93 -50.22 16.93
C SER A 481 8.68 -48.95 17.74
N LEU A 482 7.98 -49.10 18.85
CA LEU A 482 7.72 -48.03 19.82
C LEU A 482 8.92 -47.89 20.73
N SER A 483 9.57 -46.74 20.76
CA SER A 483 10.68 -46.41 21.65
C SER A 483 10.21 -45.84 22.97
N GLY A 484 9.03 -45.22 23.00
CA GLY A 484 8.45 -44.65 24.20
C GLY A 484 7.07 -44.01 23.93
N ALA A 485 6.35 -43.74 25.01
CA ALA A 485 5.10 -43.00 24.98
C ALA A 485 5.11 -41.95 26.10
N THR A 486 4.75 -40.72 25.75
CA THR A 486 4.70 -39.59 26.68
C THR A 486 3.37 -38.86 26.63
N VAL A 487 2.94 -38.29 27.73
CA VAL A 487 1.78 -37.37 27.77
C VAL A 487 2.34 -35.95 27.80
N LYS A 488 2.04 -35.16 26.76
CA LYS A 488 2.37 -33.72 26.71
C LYS A 488 1.17 -32.94 27.25
N GLU A 489 1.41 -32.19 28.31
CA GLU A 489 0.44 -31.25 28.86
C GLU A 489 0.59 -29.90 28.15
N GLY A 490 -0.53 -29.33 27.70
CA GLY A 490 -0.64 -27.99 27.14
C GLY A 490 -1.79 -27.24 27.79
N LYS A 491 -1.83 -25.94 27.56
CA LYS A 491 -2.94 -25.07 27.91
C LYS A 491 -3.32 -24.23 26.72
N THR A 492 -4.61 -23.97 26.53
CA THR A 492 -5.06 -22.98 25.56
C THR A 492 -4.50 -21.61 25.94
N SER A 493 -4.19 -20.79 24.97
CA SER A 493 -3.69 -19.42 25.14
C SER A 493 -4.71 -18.40 24.65
N PRO A 494 -4.78 -17.21 25.26
CA PRO A 494 -5.62 -16.14 24.76
C PRO A 494 -5.17 -15.71 23.35
N PRO A 495 -6.02 -15.00 22.61
CA PRO A 495 -5.56 -14.32 21.40
C PRO A 495 -4.45 -13.34 21.77
N LYS A 496 -3.54 -13.08 20.85
CA LYS A 496 -2.47 -12.10 21.05
C LYS A 496 -3.01 -10.68 20.99
N HIS A 497 -2.37 -9.74 21.68
CA HIS A 497 -2.61 -8.32 21.50
C HIS A 497 -2.44 -7.94 20.01
N PHE A 498 -3.18 -6.94 19.58
CA PHE A 498 -2.98 -6.42 18.23
C PHE A 498 -1.59 -5.80 18.07
N THR A 499 -0.92 -6.15 16.98
CA THR A 499 0.16 -5.36 16.38
C THR A 499 -0.44 -4.48 15.30
N GLU A 500 0.30 -3.50 14.76
CA GLU A 500 -0.21 -2.71 13.62
C GLU A 500 -0.52 -3.62 12.41
N ASP A 501 0.29 -4.65 12.14
CA ASP A 501 -0.01 -5.65 11.09
C ASP A 501 -1.38 -6.31 11.31
N THR A 502 -1.60 -6.88 12.49
CA THR A 502 -2.84 -7.62 12.76
C THR A 502 -4.06 -6.71 12.89
N LEU A 503 -3.87 -5.47 13.38
CA LEU A 503 -4.92 -4.46 13.44
C LEU A 503 -5.35 -4.01 12.04
N LEU A 504 -4.41 -3.70 11.16
CA LEU A 504 -4.69 -3.35 9.76
C LEU A 504 -5.46 -4.48 9.07
N SER A 505 -5.08 -5.75 9.31
CA SER A 505 -5.81 -6.92 8.79
C SER A 505 -7.25 -6.98 9.30
N ALA A 506 -7.45 -6.74 10.60
CA ALA A 506 -8.79 -6.71 11.20
C ALA A 506 -9.64 -5.56 10.63
N MET A 507 -9.04 -4.39 10.42
CA MET A 507 -9.73 -3.23 9.80
C MET A 507 -10.16 -3.51 8.35
N GLU A 508 -9.36 -4.21 7.55
CA GLU A 508 -9.70 -4.58 6.16
C GLU A 508 -10.88 -5.56 6.08
N THR A 509 -11.08 -6.37 7.12
CA THR A 509 -12.15 -7.38 7.17
C THR A 509 -13.36 -6.94 7.98
N ALA A 510 -13.24 -5.84 8.73
CA ALA A 510 -14.32 -5.32 9.56
C ALA A 510 -15.59 -5.02 8.73
N GLY A 511 -16.74 -5.51 9.21
CA GLY A 511 -18.04 -5.31 8.58
C GLY A 511 -18.32 -6.12 7.32
N LYS A 512 -17.38 -6.95 6.85
CA LYS A 512 -17.65 -7.80 5.67
C LYS A 512 -18.66 -8.91 5.93
N GLU A 513 -18.80 -9.33 7.17
CA GLU A 513 -19.78 -10.34 7.59
C GLU A 513 -21.21 -9.77 7.66
N ASP A 514 -21.35 -8.46 7.81
CA ASP A 514 -22.63 -7.76 7.95
C ASP A 514 -23.12 -7.11 6.65
N MET A 515 -22.33 -7.15 5.55
CA MET A 515 -22.74 -6.60 4.27
C MET A 515 -23.54 -7.64 3.47
N PRO A 516 -24.70 -7.31 2.92
CA PRO A 516 -25.37 -8.16 1.93
C PRO A 516 -24.44 -8.29 0.70
N GLU A 517 -24.43 -9.49 0.11
CA GLU A 517 -23.67 -9.82 -1.09
C GLU A 517 -24.02 -8.93 -2.30
#